data_3f6f09c03c3aeed48901847007d8dd25
#
_entry.id   3f6f09c03c3aeed48901847007d8dd25
#
_cell.length_a   1.000
_cell.length_b   1.000
_cell.length_c   1.000
_cell.angle_alpha   90.00
_cell.angle_beta   90.00
_cell.angle_gamma   90.00
#
_symmetry.space_group_name_H-M   'P 1'
#
loop_
_entity.id
_entity.type
_entity.pdbx_description
1 polymer ?
#
loop_
_entity_poly.entity_id
_entity_poly.type
_entity_poly.pdbx_seq_one_letter_code
_entity_poly.pdbx_strand_id
1 'polypeptide(L)'
;MTGTRIRLLRDADWDDVAALEERAYAASGLSEGREALRSRHRASPSTCFVLEHAGGFAGYLLALPYPLLHCPDLSLAEEGAVREAGQGRNLHLHDVVIAESARGRGAARRLVGHLEETGRADRCPTLSLVAVHGSRTLWSRLGYRVRPEARLPASYGTEAVYMVKPLGPAVNDPALD
;
A
#
# COMPACT_ATOMS: atom_id res chain seq x y z
N MET A 1 3.34 -27.87 -6.95
CA MET A 1 2.19 -26.93 -6.92
C MET A 1 2.76 -25.51 -6.73
N THR A 2 2.78 -24.72 -7.77
CA THR A 2 3.28 -23.32 -7.74
C THR A 2 2.23 -22.40 -7.11
N GLY A 3 2.10 -22.50 -5.78
CA GLY A 3 1.15 -21.68 -5.03
C GLY A 3 1.66 -20.24 -4.85
N THR A 4 0.77 -19.26 -4.96
CA THR A 4 1.00 -17.90 -4.51
C THR A 4 0.51 -17.77 -3.08
N ARG A 5 1.35 -17.23 -2.19
CA ARG A 5 1.05 -17.03 -0.77
C ARG A 5 1.26 -15.57 -0.39
N ILE A 6 0.41 -15.04 0.48
CA ILE A 6 0.59 -13.73 1.11
C ILE A 6 0.89 -13.96 2.60
N ARG A 7 1.86 -13.23 3.12
CA ARG A 7 2.22 -13.23 4.53
C ARG A 7 2.67 -11.84 4.98
N LEU A 8 2.76 -11.64 6.28
CA LEU A 8 3.34 -10.41 6.82
C LEU A 8 4.81 -10.25 6.40
N LEU A 9 5.20 -9.01 6.15
CA LEU A 9 6.58 -8.61 5.88
C LEU A 9 7.42 -8.80 7.14
N ARG A 10 8.66 -9.28 6.98
CA ARG A 10 9.62 -9.59 8.04
C ARG A 10 10.93 -8.85 7.80
N ASP A 11 11.76 -8.74 8.82
CA ASP A 11 13.07 -8.10 8.72
C ASP A 11 13.98 -8.75 7.66
N ALA A 12 13.88 -10.06 7.48
CA ALA A 12 14.65 -10.78 6.46
C ALA A 12 14.27 -10.43 5.01
N ASP A 13 13.14 -9.79 4.77
CA ASP A 13 12.66 -9.46 3.42
C ASP A 13 13.23 -8.13 2.89
N TRP A 14 13.89 -7.34 3.73
CA TRP A 14 14.25 -5.97 3.38
C TRP A 14 15.26 -5.82 2.25
N ASP A 15 16.12 -6.80 2.04
CA ASP A 15 17.05 -6.78 0.90
C ASP A 15 16.27 -6.91 -0.42
N ASP A 16 15.30 -7.81 -0.47
CA ASP A 16 14.43 -8.01 -1.63
C ASP A 16 13.48 -6.83 -1.85
N VAL A 17 12.88 -6.30 -0.79
CA VAL A 17 11.98 -5.12 -0.85
C VAL A 17 12.72 -3.91 -1.40
N ALA A 18 13.88 -3.56 -0.83
CA ALA A 18 14.66 -2.39 -1.24
C ALA A 18 15.15 -2.53 -2.70
N ALA A 19 15.63 -3.72 -3.10
CA ALA A 19 16.06 -3.97 -4.46
C ALA A 19 14.91 -3.89 -5.47
N LEU A 20 13.72 -4.37 -5.12
CA LEU A 20 12.56 -4.33 -5.98
C LEU A 20 12.01 -2.90 -6.12
N GLU A 21 11.97 -2.13 -5.03
CA GLU A 21 11.55 -0.73 -5.01
C GLU A 21 12.48 0.13 -5.87
N GLU A 22 13.78 0.00 -5.70
CA GLU A 22 14.75 0.75 -6.49
C GLU A 22 14.59 0.48 -7.99
N ARG A 23 14.42 -0.78 -8.39
CA ARG A 23 14.15 -1.13 -9.79
C ARG A 23 12.87 -0.52 -10.33
N ALA A 24 11.85 -0.40 -9.50
CA ALA A 24 10.55 0.14 -9.90
C ALA A 24 10.56 1.67 -10.04
N TYR A 25 11.29 2.38 -9.18
CA TYR A 25 11.10 3.82 -8.98
C TYR A 25 12.35 4.69 -9.19
N ALA A 26 13.56 4.15 -9.22
CA ALA A 26 14.78 4.96 -9.32
C ALA A 26 14.78 5.85 -10.58
N ALA A 27 14.36 5.32 -11.73
CA ALA A 27 14.33 6.05 -13.01
C ALA A 27 13.35 7.24 -13.02
N SER A 28 12.30 7.20 -12.19
CA SER A 28 11.28 8.25 -12.07
C SER A 28 11.54 9.24 -10.93
N GLY A 29 12.57 9.01 -10.11
CA GLY A 29 12.87 9.82 -8.94
C GLY A 29 11.90 9.62 -7.76
N LEU A 30 11.08 8.56 -7.77
CA LEU A 30 10.12 8.25 -6.71
C LEU A 30 10.65 7.23 -5.70
N SER A 31 11.88 6.71 -5.86
CA SER A 31 12.49 5.81 -4.90
C SER A 31 12.73 6.51 -3.57
N GLU A 32 12.25 5.91 -2.47
CA GLU A 32 12.38 6.48 -1.13
C GLU A 32 13.62 5.99 -0.39
N GLY A 33 14.15 4.84 -0.78
CA GLY A 33 15.22 4.17 -0.08
C GLY A 33 14.77 3.35 1.13
N ARG A 34 15.65 2.42 1.53
CA ARG A 34 15.36 1.38 2.53
C ARG A 34 14.86 1.92 3.87
N GLU A 35 15.49 2.98 4.39
CA GLU A 35 15.16 3.47 5.73
C GLU A 35 13.78 4.14 5.78
N ALA A 36 13.42 4.93 4.78
CA ALA A 36 12.10 5.51 4.69
C ALA A 36 11.02 4.42 4.60
N LEU A 37 11.19 3.42 3.73
CA LEU A 37 10.28 2.29 3.61
C LEU A 37 10.16 1.49 4.92
N ARG A 38 11.27 1.22 5.60
CA ARG A 38 11.25 0.56 6.91
C ARG A 38 10.50 1.36 7.96
N SER A 39 10.56 2.70 7.91
CA SER A 39 9.80 3.55 8.81
C SER A 39 8.29 3.36 8.65
N ARG A 40 7.80 3.20 7.40
CA ARG A 40 6.39 2.87 7.13
C ARG A 40 5.99 1.52 7.75
N HIS A 41 6.83 0.51 7.55
CA HIS A 41 6.60 -0.81 8.15
C HIS A 41 6.60 -0.77 9.68
N ARG A 42 7.56 -0.08 10.30
CA ARG A 42 7.60 0.08 11.76
C ARG A 42 6.36 0.78 12.31
N ALA A 43 5.79 1.71 11.55
CA ALA A 43 4.55 2.40 11.94
C ALA A 43 3.33 1.47 11.96
N SER A 44 3.28 0.45 11.09
CA SER A 44 2.16 -0.49 11.02
C SER A 44 2.58 -1.86 10.48
N PRO A 45 3.23 -2.70 11.29
CA PRO A 45 3.72 -4.02 10.82
C PRO A 45 2.60 -4.97 10.38
N SER A 46 1.40 -4.82 10.93
CA SER A 46 0.23 -5.68 10.66
C SER A 46 -0.44 -5.41 9.31
N THR A 47 -0.07 -4.34 8.62
CA THR A 47 -0.65 -3.95 7.33
C THR A 47 0.39 -3.92 6.19
N CYS A 48 1.54 -4.57 6.41
CA CYS A 48 2.59 -4.70 5.42
C CYS A 48 2.81 -6.17 5.06
N PHE A 49 2.77 -6.48 3.77
CA PHE A 49 2.72 -7.86 3.29
C PHE A 49 3.79 -8.15 2.23
N VAL A 50 4.17 -9.42 2.15
CA VAL A 50 4.97 -10.00 1.07
C VAL A 50 4.12 -11.01 0.31
N LEU A 51 4.24 -10.98 -1.01
CA LEU A 51 3.72 -12.00 -1.90
C LEU A 51 4.86 -12.95 -2.26
N GLU A 52 4.65 -14.23 -1.99
CA GLU A 52 5.53 -15.31 -2.44
C GLU A 52 4.90 -16.01 -3.64
N HIS A 53 5.71 -16.35 -4.63
CA HIS A 53 5.31 -17.16 -5.77
C HIS A 53 6.36 -18.22 -6.02
N ALA A 54 5.94 -19.48 -6.20
CA ALA A 54 6.84 -20.61 -6.39
C ALA A 54 7.93 -20.74 -5.29
N GLY A 55 7.61 -20.33 -4.06
CA GLY A 55 8.52 -20.39 -2.91
C GLY A 55 9.52 -19.23 -2.79
N GLY A 56 9.48 -18.25 -3.69
CA GLY A 56 10.36 -17.08 -3.67
C GLY A 56 9.61 -15.76 -3.49
N PHE A 57 10.34 -14.72 -3.10
CA PHE A 57 9.82 -13.35 -3.01
C PHE A 57 9.36 -12.87 -4.40
N ALA A 58 8.13 -12.38 -4.49
CA ALA A 58 7.52 -11.99 -5.75
C ALA A 58 6.86 -10.61 -5.72
N GLY A 59 6.85 -9.95 -4.58
CA GLY A 59 6.31 -8.61 -4.44
C GLY A 59 6.04 -8.25 -2.99
N TYR A 60 5.69 -6.98 -2.77
CA TYR A 60 5.35 -6.48 -1.44
C TYR A 60 4.26 -5.41 -1.52
N LEU A 61 3.67 -5.14 -0.37
CA LEU A 61 2.74 -4.04 -0.15
C LEU A 61 3.03 -3.42 1.22
N LEU A 62 3.16 -2.11 1.27
CA LEU A 62 3.27 -1.32 2.49
C LEU A 62 2.01 -0.47 2.65
N ALA A 63 1.37 -0.55 3.80
CA ALA A 63 0.25 0.31 4.17
C ALA A 63 0.35 0.69 5.64
N LEU A 64 -0.27 1.82 6.00
CA LEU A 64 -0.29 2.31 7.37
C LEU A 64 -1.56 3.16 7.59
N PRO A 65 -2.09 3.21 8.82
CA PRO A 65 -3.12 4.20 9.15
C PRO A 65 -2.60 5.61 8.88
N TYR A 66 -3.38 6.41 8.16
CA TYR A 66 -3.02 7.78 7.83
C TYR A 66 -4.27 8.65 7.72
N PRO A 67 -4.24 9.92 8.10
CA PRO A 67 -5.41 10.80 7.98
C PRO A 67 -5.93 10.85 6.54
N LEU A 68 -7.24 10.79 6.37
CA LEU A 68 -7.88 10.90 5.05
C LEU A 68 -7.51 12.23 4.39
N LEU A 69 -7.27 12.21 3.08
CA LEU A 69 -6.80 13.33 2.25
C LEU A 69 -5.33 13.74 2.49
N HIS A 70 -4.61 12.99 3.31
CA HIS A 70 -3.18 13.15 3.54
C HIS A 70 -2.43 11.88 3.14
N CYS A 71 -1.16 12.02 2.85
CA CYS A 71 -0.27 10.90 2.55
C CYS A 71 1.15 11.20 3.04
N PRO A 72 1.95 10.16 3.29
CA PRO A 72 3.37 10.34 3.63
C PRO A 72 4.12 11.13 2.56
N ASP A 73 5.08 11.94 2.97
CA ASP A 73 6.04 12.56 2.08
C ASP A 73 7.14 11.55 1.74
N LEU A 74 7.40 11.34 0.43
CA LEU A 74 8.41 10.37 -0.03
C LEU A 74 9.83 10.73 0.41
N SER A 75 10.10 12.01 0.66
CA SER A 75 11.41 12.52 1.09
C SER A 75 11.66 12.40 2.60
N LEU A 76 10.66 11.99 3.39
CA LEU A 76 10.72 11.93 4.84
C LEU A 76 10.42 10.52 5.37
N ALA A 77 11.17 10.07 6.37
CA ALA A 77 10.81 8.89 7.14
C ALA A 77 9.63 9.19 8.08
N GLU A 78 8.86 8.15 8.42
CA GLU A 78 7.83 8.28 9.46
C GLU A 78 8.47 8.41 10.84
N GLU A 79 8.11 9.45 11.54
CA GLU A 79 8.47 9.66 12.94
C GLU A 79 7.29 9.28 13.84
N GLY A 80 7.23 8.04 14.22
CA GLY A 80 6.56 7.49 15.40
C GLY A 80 5.06 7.69 15.63
N ALA A 81 4.39 8.71 15.16
CA ALA A 81 3.12 9.16 15.75
C ALA A 81 1.91 9.23 14.81
N VAL A 82 1.91 8.56 13.68
CA VAL A 82 0.70 8.48 12.82
C VAL A 82 -0.45 7.76 13.54
N ARG A 83 -0.15 7.03 14.60
CA ARG A 83 -1.12 6.28 15.41
C ARG A 83 -1.99 7.15 16.33
N GLU A 84 -1.59 8.38 16.62
CA GLU A 84 -2.33 9.27 17.54
C GLU A 84 -3.30 10.21 16.83
N ALA A 85 -3.24 10.36 15.54
CA ALA A 85 -4.25 11.05 14.78
C ALA A 85 -5.53 10.20 14.71
N GLY A 86 -6.17 9.99 15.86
CA GLY A 86 -7.42 9.23 16.04
C GLY A 86 -8.63 9.80 15.31
N GLN A 87 -8.45 10.38 14.16
CA GLN A 87 -9.47 10.98 13.33
C GLN A 87 -9.52 10.30 11.96
N GLY A 88 -10.44 9.36 11.87
CA GLY A 88 -10.74 8.65 10.65
C GLY A 88 -9.78 7.48 10.43
N ARG A 89 -10.27 6.28 10.68
CA ARG A 89 -9.57 5.00 10.49
C ARG A 89 -9.29 4.73 9.00
N ASN A 90 -8.77 5.72 8.28
CA ASN A 90 -8.33 5.51 6.91
C ASN A 90 -7.02 4.71 6.90
N LEU A 91 -6.96 3.68 6.05
CA LEU A 91 -5.77 2.92 5.79
C LEU A 91 -5.16 3.39 4.47
N HIS A 92 -3.91 3.85 4.50
CA HIS A 92 -3.23 4.35 3.31
C HIS A 92 -2.32 3.27 2.73
N LEU A 93 -2.63 2.83 1.50
CA LEU A 93 -1.74 2.00 0.72
C LEU A 93 -0.60 2.89 0.21
N HIS A 94 0.56 2.76 0.83
CA HIS A 94 1.71 3.60 0.55
C HIS A 94 2.47 3.13 -0.69
N ASP A 95 2.71 1.83 -0.80
CA ASP A 95 3.47 1.25 -1.91
C ASP A 95 3.06 -0.19 -2.18
N VAL A 96 3.03 -0.57 -3.46
CA VAL A 96 2.84 -1.94 -3.91
C VAL A 96 3.65 -2.20 -5.18
N VAL A 97 4.56 -3.16 -5.11
CA VAL A 97 5.41 -3.54 -6.24
C VAL A 97 5.40 -5.04 -6.44
N ILE A 98 5.23 -5.47 -7.68
CA ILE A 98 5.27 -6.86 -8.09
C ILE A 98 6.49 -7.10 -8.96
N ALA A 99 7.27 -8.13 -8.64
CA ALA A 99 8.40 -8.57 -9.44
C ALA A 99 7.94 -8.95 -10.86
N GLU A 100 8.76 -8.66 -11.86
CA GLU A 100 8.43 -8.89 -13.27
C GLU A 100 7.97 -10.33 -13.54
N SER A 101 8.63 -11.31 -12.93
CA SER A 101 8.31 -12.74 -13.04
C SER A 101 6.89 -13.12 -12.57
N ALA A 102 6.26 -12.28 -11.74
CA ALA A 102 4.93 -12.51 -11.20
C ALA A 102 3.85 -11.58 -11.76
N ARG A 103 4.21 -10.65 -12.65
CA ARG A 103 3.26 -9.73 -13.30
C ARG A 103 2.30 -10.47 -14.24
N GLY A 104 1.16 -9.83 -14.56
CA GLY A 104 0.16 -10.36 -15.49
C GLY A 104 -0.69 -11.51 -14.94
N ARG A 105 -0.48 -11.91 -13.66
CA ARG A 105 -1.19 -13.03 -12.99
C ARG A 105 -2.12 -12.58 -11.88
N GLY A 106 -2.49 -11.31 -11.86
CA GLY A 106 -3.37 -10.75 -10.83
C GLY A 106 -2.70 -10.58 -9.45
N ALA A 107 -1.38 -10.64 -9.37
CA ALA A 107 -0.62 -10.58 -8.11
C ALA A 107 -0.88 -9.29 -7.33
N ALA A 108 -0.83 -8.13 -7.99
CA ALA A 108 -1.15 -6.85 -7.36
C ALA A 108 -2.58 -6.80 -6.83
N ARG A 109 -3.56 -7.27 -7.62
CA ARG A 109 -4.96 -7.35 -7.20
C ARG A 109 -5.15 -8.23 -5.98
N ARG A 110 -4.41 -9.33 -5.87
CA ARG A 110 -4.46 -10.23 -4.70
C ARG A 110 -3.91 -9.56 -3.44
N LEU A 111 -2.76 -8.86 -3.54
CA LEU A 111 -2.21 -8.10 -2.42
C LEU A 111 -3.14 -6.98 -1.97
N VAL A 112 -3.68 -6.22 -2.91
CA VAL A 112 -4.64 -5.14 -2.61
C VAL A 112 -5.92 -5.70 -1.98
N GLY A 113 -6.46 -6.80 -2.52
CA GLY A 113 -7.62 -7.48 -1.94
C GLY A 113 -7.38 -7.95 -0.51
N HIS A 114 -6.19 -8.49 -0.23
CA HIS A 114 -5.81 -8.90 1.13
C HIS A 114 -5.72 -7.69 2.09
N LEU A 115 -5.20 -6.54 1.63
CA LEU A 115 -5.21 -5.30 2.41
C LEU A 115 -6.64 -4.80 2.66
N GLU A 116 -7.51 -4.86 1.65
CA GLU A 116 -8.92 -4.46 1.80
C GLU A 116 -9.65 -5.33 2.84
N GLU A 117 -9.41 -6.64 2.85
CA GLU A 117 -9.95 -7.55 3.86
C GLU A 117 -9.42 -7.22 5.25
N THR A 118 -8.11 -6.95 5.36
CA THR A 118 -7.49 -6.49 6.62
C THR A 118 -8.12 -5.19 7.11
N GLY A 119 -8.28 -4.21 6.21
CA GLY A 119 -8.92 -2.93 6.54
C GLY A 119 -10.37 -3.09 7.02
N ARG A 120 -11.14 -4.00 6.40
CA ARG A 120 -12.52 -4.31 6.85
C ARG A 120 -12.52 -4.96 8.23
N ALA A 121 -11.62 -5.91 8.47
CA ALA A 121 -11.49 -6.56 9.78
C ALA A 121 -11.12 -5.55 10.88
N ASP A 122 -10.28 -4.57 10.56
CA ASP A 122 -9.88 -3.47 11.45
C ASP A 122 -10.93 -2.34 11.50
N ARG A 123 -12.06 -2.51 10.81
CA ARG A 123 -13.15 -1.51 10.72
C ARG A 123 -12.69 -0.15 10.17
N CYS A 124 -11.75 -0.16 9.25
CA CYS A 124 -11.37 1.03 8.50
C CYS A 124 -12.46 1.36 7.47
N PRO A 125 -13.10 2.54 7.52
CA PRO A 125 -14.16 2.88 6.56
C PRO A 125 -13.63 3.16 5.15
N THR A 126 -12.36 3.49 5.00
CA THR A 126 -11.76 3.86 3.73
C THR A 126 -10.35 3.33 3.58
N LEU A 127 -9.96 3.11 2.34
CA LEU A 127 -8.60 2.86 1.91
C LEU A 127 -8.20 3.92 0.90
N SER A 128 -7.04 4.53 1.06
CA SER A 128 -6.52 5.57 0.17
C SER A 128 -5.18 5.18 -0.43
N LEU A 129 -4.80 5.83 -1.51
CA LEU A 129 -3.51 5.70 -2.15
C LEU A 129 -3.17 6.92 -3.00
N VAL A 130 -1.92 7.03 -3.43
CA VAL A 130 -1.48 7.97 -4.46
C VAL A 130 -1.15 7.19 -5.72
N ALA A 131 -1.91 7.41 -6.79
CA ALA A 131 -1.66 6.82 -8.10
C ALA A 131 -0.56 7.60 -8.82
N VAL A 132 0.51 6.91 -9.19
CA VAL A 132 1.67 7.44 -9.91
C VAL A 132 1.84 6.74 -11.26
N HIS A 133 2.68 7.26 -12.14
CA HIS A 133 3.02 6.67 -13.44
C HIS A 133 1.80 6.32 -14.31
N GLY A 134 0.75 7.15 -14.27
CA GLY A 134 -0.45 6.91 -15.07
C GLY A 134 -1.30 5.71 -14.62
N SER A 135 -1.07 5.18 -13.42
CA SER A 135 -1.79 4.01 -12.89
C SER A 135 -3.25 4.29 -12.46
N ARG A 136 -3.71 5.54 -12.59
CA ARG A 136 -5.08 5.96 -12.24
C ARG A 136 -6.16 5.03 -12.82
N THR A 137 -6.04 4.64 -14.08
CA THR A 137 -7.02 3.77 -14.75
C THR A 137 -7.10 2.39 -14.08
N LEU A 138 -5.95 1.83 -13.69
CA LEU A 138 -5.90 0.57 -12.96
C LEU A 138 -6.66 0.68 -11.62
N TRP A 139 -6.37 1.71 -10.85
CA TRP A 139 -7.00 1.93 -9.55
C TRP A 139 -8.50 2.23 -9.66
N SER A 140 -8.91 2.97 -10.70
CA SER A 140 -10.34 3.21 -10.97
C SER A 140 -11.10 1.92 -11.24
N ARG A 141 -10.51 0.95 -11.93
CA ARG A 141 -11.09 -0.38 -12.16
C ARG A 141 -11.22 -1.21 -10.88
N LEU A 142 -10.41 -0.91 -9.88
CA LEU A 142 -10.47 -1.55 -8.55
C LEU A 142 -11.41 -0.82 -7.58
N GLY A 143 -12.13 0.22 -8.04
CA GLY A 143 -13.12 0.95 -7.27
C GLY A 143 -12.62 2.20 -6.56
N TYR A 144 -11.36 2.59 -6.79
CA TYR A 144 -10.81 3.83 -6.23
C TYR A 144 -11.27 5.03 -7.06
N ARG A 145 -11.55 6.14 -6.38
CA ARG A 145 -12.00 7.40 -7.00
C ARG A 145 -11.07 8.54 -6.62
N VAL A 146 -10.78 9.41 -7.59
CA VAL A 146 -9.94 10.59 -7.37
C VAL A 146 -10.59 11.54 -6.36
N ARG A 147 -9.76 12.07 -5.47
CA ARG A 147 -10.12 13.10 -4.48
C ARG A 147 -9.26 14.34 -4.74
N PRO A 148 -9.69 15.24 -5.61
CA PRO A 148 -8.88 16.38 -6.05
C PRO A 148 -8.61 17.40 -4.95
N GLU A 149 -9.36 17.37 -3.86
CA GLU A 149 -9.15 18.21 -2.69
C GLU A 149 -7.95 17.81 -1.83
N ALA A 150 -7.39 16.61 -2.04
CA ALA A 150 -6.20 16.17 -1.33
C ALA A 150 -4.97 16.95 -1.80
N ARG A 151 -4.13 17.37 -0.85
CA ARG A 151 -2.86 18.02 -1.15
C ARG A 151 -1.73 17.01 -1.05
N LEU A 152 -1.03 16.83 -2.17
CA LEU A 152 0.11 15.93 -2.24
C LEU A 152 1.41 16.67 -1.93
N PRO A 153 2.35 16.05 -1.18
CA PRO A 153 3.72 16.55 -1.09
C PRO A 153 4.38 16.69 -2.45
N ALA A 154 5.27 17.68 -2.60
CA ALA A 154 5.98 17.93 -3.86
C ALA A 154 6.84 16.74 -4.33
N SER A 155 7.22 15.85 -3.42
CA SER A 155 7.99 14.63 -3.71
C SER A 155 7.30 13.66 -4.66
N TYR A 156 5.96 13.74 -4.82
CA TYR A 156 5.22 12.94 -5.80
C TYR A 156 5.24 13.50 -7.23
N GLY A 157 5.73 14.71 -7.44
CA GLY A 157 5.66 15.39 -8.73
C GLY A 157 4.25 15.90 -9.05
N THR A 158 4.00 16.21 -10.33
CA THR A 158 2.76 16.86 -10.78
C THR A 158 1.70 15.93 -11.35
N GLU A 159 2.09 14.70 -11.72
CA GLU A 159 1.20 13.72 -12.38
C GLU A 159 0.49 12.78 -11.41
N ALA A 160 0.86 12.80 -10.15
CA ALA A 160 0.27 11.94 -9.13
C ALA A 160 -1.13 12.41 -8.73
N VAL A 161 -2.02 11.46 -8.44
CA VAL A 161 -3.38 11.76 -7.98
C VAL A 161 -3.73 10.94 -6.74
N TYR A 162 -4.34 11.59 -5.76
CA TYR A 162 -4.85 10.92 -4.55
C TYR A 162 -6.19 10.25 -4.86
N MET A 163 -6.32 9.00 -4.44
CA MET A 163 -7.54 8.22 -4.69
C MET A 163 -8.02 7.51 -3.42
N VAL A 164 -9.32 7.32 -3.30
CA VAL A 164 -9.97 6.69 -2.14
C VAL A 164 -10.99 5.65 -2.59
N LYS A 165 -11.06 4.55 -1.85
CA LYS A 165 -12.11 3.54 -1.96
C LYS A 165 -12.80 3.37 -0.61
N PRO A 166 -14.14 3.48 -0.52
CA PRO A 166 -14.89 3.08 0.67
C PRO A 166 -14.74 1.56 0.86
N LEU A 167 -14.50 1.13 2.10
CA LEU A 167 -14.55 -0.27 2.50
C LEU A 167 -15.90 -0.53 3.14
N GLY A 168 -16.68 -1.44 2.56
CA GLY A 168 -17.90 -1.93 3.19
C GLY A 168 -17.59 -2.76 4.46
N PRO A 169 -18.61 -3.17 5.23
CA PRO A 169 -18.41 -4.06 6.36
C PRO A 169 -17.73 -5.37 5.95
N ALA A 170 -17.05 -6.02 6.89
CA ALA A 170 -16.46 -7.34 6.65
C ALA A 170 -17.57 -8.33 6.27
N VAL A 171 -17.30 -9.19 5.30
CA VAL A 171 -18.28 -10.16 4.74
C VAL A 171 -18.84 -11.12 5.79
N ASN A 172 -18.21 -11.22 6.98
CA ASN A 172 -18.58 -12.11 8.07
C ASN A 172 -18.78 -11.37 9.40
N ASP A 173 -19.37 -10.17 9.40
CA ASP A 173 -19.71 -9.51 10.66
C ASP A 173 -21.05 -10.07 11.18
N PRO A 174 -21.05 -10.89 12.26
CA PRO A 174 -22.29 -11.45 12.81
C PRO A 174 -23.21 -10.40 13.48
N ALA A 175 -22.87 -9.13 13.42
CA ALA A 175 -23.65 -8.03 13.98
C ALA A 175 -24.67 -7.45 12.98
N LEU A 176 -24.85 -8.06 11.80
CA LEU A 176 -25.82 -7.64 10.78
C LEU A 176 -27.00 -8.61 10.60
N ASP A 177 -27.18 -9.58 11.52
CA ASP A 177 -28.41 -10.38 11.63
C ASP A 177 -29.35 -9.83 12.72
#